data_59f16192153a94bf0b081756b5027ad0
#
_entry.id   59f16192153a94bf0b081756b5027ad0
#
_cell.length_a   1.000
_cell.length_b   1.000
_cell.length_c   1.000
_cell.angle_alpha   90.00
_cell.angle_beta   90.00
_cell.angle_gamma   90.00
#
_symmetry.space_group_name_H-M   'P 1'
#
loop_
_entity.id
_entity.type
_entity.pdbx_description
1 polymer ?
#
loop_
_entity_poly.entity_id
_entity_poly.type
_entity_poly.pdbx_seq_one_letter_code
_entity_poly.pdbx_strand_id
1 'polypeptide(L)'
;LFDLGTAITLDAVDAEGRFRGGAIAAGVALRARALHQHTALLPEVSLEDEVPPALGITTRECLQGGLFWGTVGLIDVLATRARLELGAPEALLVLTGGDARTVAAACQGPCQLEPDATLRGVWAALDGSP
;
A
#
# COMPACT_ATOMS: atom_id res chain seq x y z
N LEU A 1 -7.62 5.49 3.30
CA LEU A 1 -6.45 4.97 4.01
C LEU A 1 -5.97 3.68 3.34
N PHE A 2 -4.65 3.53 3.17
CA PHE A 2 -4.03 2.25 2.88
C PHE A 2 -3.11 1.83 4.03
N ASP A 3 -3.22 0.58 4.48
CA ASP A 3 -2.25 -0.04 5.39
C ASP A 3 -1.40 -1.04 4.58
N LEU A 4 -0.09 -0.79 4.54
CA LEU A 4 0.87 -1.55 3.76
C LEU A 4 1.70 -2.46 4.69
N GLY A 5 1.08 -3.55 5.10
CA GLY A 5 1.67 -4.59 5.93
C GLY A 5 1.79 -5.94 5.21
N THR A 6 1.58 -7.04 5.94
CA THR A 6 1.52 -8.41 5.36
C THR A 6 0.44 -8.51 4.28
N ALA A 7 -0.70 -7.88 4.50
CA ALA A 7 -1.66 -7.54 3.47
C ALA A 7 -1.61 -6.04 3.21
N ILE A 8 -1.99 -5.61 2.02
CA ILE A 8 -2.31 -4.23 1.71
C ILE A 8 -3.82 -4.12 1.81
N THR A 9 -4.31 -3.26 2.71
CA THR A 9 -5.74 -2.96 2.80
C THR A 9 -6.01 -1.54 2.34
N LEU A 10 -7.12 -1.33 1.64
CA LEU A 10 -7.73 -0.03 1.40
C LEU A 10 -8.97 0.05 2.28
N ASP A 11 -9.11 1.11 3.04
CA ASP A 11 -10.31 1.45 3.80
C ASP A 11 -10.80 2.83 3.35
N ALA A 12 -11.98 2.87 2.75
CA ALA A 12 -12.61 4.08 2.24
C ALA A 12 -13.62 4.61 3.26
N VAL A 13 -13.47 5.88 3.64
CA VAL A 13 -14.33 6.57 4.60
C VAL A 13 -14.86 7.85 3.96
N ASP A 14 -16.16 8.12 4.10
CA ASP A 14 -16.77 9.34 3.58
C ASP A 14 -16.60 10.56 4.53
N ALA A 15 -17.09 11.71 4.09
CA ALA A 15 -16.98 12.95 4.84
C ALA A 15 -17.71 12.93 6.20
N GLU A 16 -18.69 12.02 6.37
CA GLU A 16 -19.41 11.80 7.62
C GLU A 16 -18.76 10.76 8.52
N GLY A 17 -17.54 10.28 8.18
CA GLY A 17 -16.80 9.29 8.95
C GLY A 17 -17.31 7.85 8.80
N ARG A 18 -18.16 7.56 7.81
CA ARG A 18 -18.71 6.22 7.61
C ARG A 18 -17.82 5.39 6.72
N PHE A 19 -17.56 4.17 7.13
CA PHE A 19 -16.87 3.19 6.29
C PHE A 19 -17.71 2.85 5.05
N ARG A 20 -17.13 2.97 3.88
CA ARG A 20 -17.80 2.79 2.58
C ARG A 20 -17.34 1.54 1.85
N GLY A 21 -16.45 0.78 2.45
CA GLY A 21 -15.88 -0.42 1.87
C GLY A 21 -14.38 -0.30 1.65
N GLY A 22 -13.79 -1.33 1.09
CA GLY A 22 -12.35 -1.38 0.88
C GLY A 22 -11.92 -2.50 -0.04
N ALA A 23 -10.61 -2.71 -0.10
CA ALA A 23 -9.99 -3.79 -0.85
C ALA A 23 -8.87 -4.43 -0.03
N ILE A 24 -8.58 -5.69 -0.29
CA ILE A 24 -7.47 -6.41 0.34
C ILE A 24 -6.63 -7.08 -0.75
N ALA A 25 -5.33 -6.87 -0.69
CA ALA A 25 -4.35 -7.49 -1.59
C ALA A 25 -3.16 -8.04 -0.79
N ALA A 26 -2.36 -8.88 -1.42
CA ALA A 26 -1.14 -9.40 -0.81
C ALA A 26 -0.08 -8.29 -0.69
N GLY A 27 0.52 -8.13 0.49
CA GLY A 27 1.62 -7.21 0.74
C GLY A 27 2.91 -7.64 0.05
N VAL A 28 3.90 -6.74 0.04
CA VAL A 28 5.16 -6.93 -0.68
C VAL A 28 5.88 -8.20 -0.22
N ALA A 29 6.09 -8.35 1.09
CA ALA A 29 6.80 -9.50 1.64
C ALA A 29 6.06 -10.83 1.38
N LEU A 30 4.73 -10.83 1.38
CA LEU A 30 3.94 -12.02 1.06
C LEU A 30 4.10 -12.40 -0.42
N ARG A 31 4.05 -11.43 -1.34
CA ARG A 31 4.28 -11.66 -2.77
C ARG A 31 5.69 -12.13 -3.06
N ALA A 32 6.71 -11.54 -2.43
CA ALA A 32 8.10 -11.94 -2.57
C ALA A 32 8.29 -13.41 -2.16
N ARG A 33 7.78 -13.80 -0.98
CA ARG A 33 7.83 -15.18 -0.51
C ARG A 33 7.08 -16.14 -1.41
N ALA A 34 5.89 -15.76 -1.88
CA ALA A 34 5.12 -16.60 -2.80
C ALA A 34 5.85 -16.87 -4.10
N LEU A 35 6.49 -15.85 -4.70
CA LEU A 35 7.32 -16.01 -5.89
C LEU A 35 8.51 -16.93 -5.64
N HIS A 36 9.21 -16.78 -4.53
CA HIS A 36 10.32 -17.65 -4.14
C HIS A 36 9.86 -19.09 -3.92
N GLN A 37 8.81 -19.32 -3.14
CA GLN A 37 8.36 -20.66 -2.75
C GLN A 37 7.67 -21.43 -3.88
N HIS A 38 6.99 -20.73 -4.80
CA HIS A 38 6.19 -21.37 -5.85
C HIS A 38 6.82 -21.31 -7.24
N THR A 39 8.11 -20.92 -7.32
CA THR A 39 8.88 -20.98 -8.56
C THR A 39 10.23 -21.66 -8.32
N ALA A 40 10.78 -22.27 -9.39
CA ALA A 40 11.98 -23.12 -9.26
C ALA A 40 13.27 -22.34 -8.99
N LEU A 41 13.38 -21.10 -9.46
CA LEU A 41 14.68 -20.38 -9.52
C LEU A 41 14.62 -18.93 -9.02
N LEU A 42 13.47 -18.41 -8.62
CA LEU A 42 13.39 -17.03 -8.15
C LEU A 42 13.95 -16.90 -6.73
N PRO A 43 14.93 -16.01 -6.50
CA PRO A 43 15.45 -15.75 -5.16
C PRO A 43 14.40 -15.02 -4.31
N GLU A 44 14.50 -15.17 -3.00
CA GLU A 44 13.78 -14.31 -2.08
C GLU A 44 14.39 -12.91 -2.13
N VAL A 45 13.55 -11.89 -2.22
CA VAL A 45 13.96 -10.48 -2.24
C VAL A 45 13.11 -9.67 -1.27
N SER A 46 13.69 -8.55 -0.81
CA SER A 46 12.98 -7.49 -0.07
C SER A 46 13.06 -6.18 -0.85
N LEU A 47 12.16 -5.26 -0.56
CA LEU A 47 12.34 -3.88 -0.99
C LEU A 47 13.44 -3.24 -0.15
N GLU A 48 14.24 -2.41 -0.80
CA GLU A 48 15.27 -1.56 -0.20
C GLU A 48 14.72 -0.12 -0.12
N ASP A 49 15.44 0.76 0.58
CA ASP A 49 15.02 2.15 0.72
C ASP A 49 15.11 2.94 -0.61
N GLU A 50 15.89 2.45 -1.56
CA GLU A 50 16.03 3.05 -2.89
C GLU A 50 14.91 2.58 -3.83
N VAL A 51 14.43 3.50 -4.66
CA VAL A 51 13.44 3.19 -5.70
C VAL A 51 14.10 2.31 -6.77
N PRO A 52 13.64 1.07 -6.96
CA PRO A 52 14.23 0.19 -7.95
C PRO A 52 13.86 0.63 -9.39
N PRO A 53 14.69 0.27 -10.40
CA PRO A 53 14.34 0.50 -11.78
C PRO A 53 13.07 -0.29 -12.15
N ALA A 54 12.22 0.30 -13.00
CA ALA A 54 11.04 -0.40 -13.52
C ALA A 54 11.43 -1.53 -14.47
N LEU A 55 12.56 -1.39 -15.14
CA LEU A 55 13.15 -2.41 -16.03
C LEU A 55 14.50 -2.87 -15.45
N GLY A 56 14.48 -3.98 -14.71
CA GLY A 56 15.67 -4.63 -14.20
C GLY A 56 16.40 -5.43 -15.29
N ILE A 57 17.73 -5.55 -15.16
CA ILE A 57 18.57 -6.39 -16.03
C ILE A 57 19.01 -7.68 -15.34
N THR A 58 18.79 -7.80 -14.05
CA THR A 58 19.00 -9.02 -13.27
C THR A 58 17.69 -9.54 -12.74
N THR A 59 17.60 -10.84 -12.42
CA THR A 59 16.40 -11.44 -11.80
C THR A 59 16.00 -10.71 -10.51
N ARG A 60 16.97 -10.33 -9.69
CA ARG A 60 16.73 -9.58 -8.45
C ARG A 60 16.09 -8.22 -8.73
N GLU A 61 16.66 -7.43 -9.64
CA GLU A 61 16.11 -6.12 -10.03
C GLU A 61 14.71 -6.25 -10.64
N CYS A 62 14.49 -7.26 -11.48
CA CYS A 62 13.17 -7.53 -12.05
C CYS A 62 12.13 -7.81 -10.95
N LEU A 63 12.49 -8.61 -9.94
CA LEU A 63 11.61 -8.90 -8.80
C LEU A 63 11.35 -7.65 -7.96
N GLN A 64 12.40 -6.92 -7.60
CA GLN A 64 12.26 -5.69 -6.81
C GLN A 64 11.43 -4.64 -7.55
N GLY A 65 11.71 -4.41 -8.84
CA GLY A 65 10.93 -3.50 -9.69
C GLY A 65 9.46 -3.91 -9.79
N GLY A 66 9.19 -5.19 -10.05
CA GLY A 66 7.82 -5.72 -10.14
C GLY A 66 7.05 -5.61 -8.82
N LEU A 67 7.69 -5.89 -7.69
CA LEU A 67 7.09 -5.76 -6.36
C LEU A 67 6.83 -4.30 -6.01
N PHE A 68 7.78 -3.41 -6.23
CA PHE A 68 7.69 -1.98 -5.93
C PHE A 68 6.65 -1.29 -6.81
N TRP A 69 6.86 -1.29 -8.13
CA TRP A 69 5.97 -0.59 -9.07
C TRP A 69 4.59 -1.23 -9.15
N GLY A 70 4.50 -2.55 -8.94
CA GLY A 70 3.23 -3.23 -8.78
C GLY A 70 2.45 -2.79 -7.54
N THR A 71 3.15 -2.41 -6.45
CA THR A 71 2.51 -1.84 -5.25
C THR A 71 2.05 -0.41 -5.49
N VAL A 72 2.91 0.42 -6.06
CA VAL A 72 2.56 1.81 -6.42
C VAL A 72 1.35 1.82 -7.35
N GLY A 73 1.37 1.04 -8.44
CA GLY A 73 0.25 0.97 -9.38
C GLY A 73 -1.05 0.46 -8.75
N LEU A 74 -0.98 -0.50 -7.81
CA LEU A 74 -2.13 -0.97 -7.06
C LEU A 74 -2.76 0.16 -6.24
N ILE A 75 -1.93 0.93 -5.50
CA ILE A 75 -2.39 2.06 -4.69
C ILE A 75 -3.04 3.13 -5.59
N ASP A 76 -2.35 3.55 -6.65
CA ASP A 76 -2.81 4.61 -7.54
C ASP A 76 -4.13 4.25 -8.22
N VAL A 77 -4.25 3.01 -8.72
CA VAL A 77 -5.48 2.55 -9.39
C VAL A 77 -6.63 2.44 -8.39
N LEU A 78 -6.41 1.81 -7.23
CA LEU A 78 -7.47 1.67 -6.22
C LEU A 78 -7.88 3.02 -5.63
N ALA A 79 -6.94 3.93 -5.35
CA ALA A 79 -7.25 5.27 -4.89
C ALA A 79 -8.10 6.04 -5.91
N THR A 80 -7.73 5.98 -7.19
CA THR A 80 -8.49 6.61 -8.28
C THR A 80 -9.90 6.03 -8.37
N ARG A 81 -10.05 4.71 -8.32
CA ARG A 81 -11.35 4.06 -8.38
C ARG A 81 -12.23 4.38 -7.16
N ALA A 82 -11.67 4.33 -5.95
CA ALA A 82 -12.39 4.70 -4.73
C ALA A 82 -12.88 6.15 -4.76
N ARG A 83 -12.05 7.09 -5.22
CA ARG A 83 -12.44 8.50 -5.39
C ARG A 83 -13.62 8.67 -6.34
N LEU A 84 -13.61 7.95 -7.47
CA LEU A 84 -14.71 7.96 -8.43
C LEU A 84 -16.00 7.39 -7.82
N GLU A 85 -15.93 6.26 -7.15
CA GLU A 85 -17.09 5.58 -6.55
C GLU A 85 -17.69 6.39 -5.39
N LEU A 86 -16.85 7.11 -4.63
CA LEU A 86 -17.29 8.01 -3.57
C LEU A 86 -17.79 9.36 -4.07
N GLY A 87 -17.56 9.70 -5.35
CA GLY A 87 -17.80 11.04 -5.86
C GLY A 87 -16.92 12.11 -5.19
N ALA A 88 -15.73 11.74 -4.71
CA ALA A 88 -14.84 12.58 -3.92
C ALA A 88 -13.43 12.64 -4.57
N PRO A 89 -13.26 13.36 -5.69
CA PRO A 89 -12.00 13.39 -6.43
C PRO A 89 -10.81 13.90 -5.61
N GLU A 90 -11.09 14.75 -4.61
CA GLU A 90 -10.08 15.37 -3.73
C GLU A 90 -9.90 14.60 -2.41
N ALA A 91 -10.46 13.39 -2.29
CA ALA A 91 -10.30 12.61 -1.05
C ALA A 91 -8.83 12.37 -0.74
N LEU A 92 -8.46 12.61 0.52
CA LEU A 92 -7.10 12.47 1.01
C LEU A 92 -6.64 11.01 0.89
N LEU A 93 -5.46 10.81 0.33
CA LEU A 93 -4.76 9.54 0.35
C LEU A 93 -3.88 9.47 1.59
N VAL A 94 -4.18 8.54 2.49
CA VAL A 94 -3.38 8.30 3.70
C VAL A 94 -2.74 6.92 3.59
N LEU A 95 -1.43 6.86 3.87
CA LEU A 95 -0.64 5.63 3.85
C LEU A 95 -0.10 5.34 5.25
N THR A 96 -0.24 4.10 5.69
CA THR A 96 0.33 3.56 6.94
C THR A 96 0.93 2.18 6.69
N GLY A 97 1.54 1.60 7.71
CA GLY A 97 2.19 0.29 7.62
C GLY A 97 3.67 0.34 7.28
N GLY A 98 4.34 -0.81 7.38
CA GLY A 98 5.80 -0.90 7.27
C GLY A 98 6.37 -0.46 5.92
N ASP A 99 5.67 -0.79 4.82
CA ASP A 99 6.12 -0.48 3.46
C ASP A 99 5.66 0.92 2.98
N ALA A 100 4.85 1.66 3.77
CA ALA A 100 4.26 2.93 3.35
C ALA A 100 5.31 3.99 2.98
N ARG A 101 6.36 4.13 3.80
CA ARG A 101 7.43 5.10 3.57
C ARG A 101 8.16 4.84 2.26
N THR A 102 8.45 3.57 1.97
CA THR A 102 9.21 3.16 0.77
C THR A 102 8.46 3.50 -0.53
N VAL A 103 7.14 3.37 -0.55
CA VAL A 103 6.35 3.57 -1.78
C VAL A 103 5.74 4.97 -1.93
N ALA A 104 5.59 5.71 -0.82
CA ALA A 104 4.87 7.00 -0.81
C ALA A 104 5.39 8.01 -1.82
N ALA A 105 6.72 8.12 -1.97
CA ALA A 105 7.35 9.08 -2.86
C ALA A 105 7.09 8.79 -4.36
N ALA A 106 6.70 7.56 -4.69
CA ALA A 106 6.45 7.12 -6.06
C ALA A 106 4.95 7.11 -6.43
N CYS A 107 4.04 7.24 -5.46
CA CYS A 107 2.60 7.30 -5.70
C CYS A 107 2.20 8.60 -6.41
N GLN A 108 1.16 8.54 -7.25
CA GLN A 108 0.65 9.71 -7.96
C GLN A 108 -0.19 10.59 -7.05
N GLY A 109 0.17 11.88 -7.02
CA GLY A 109 -0.54 12.88 -6.25
C GLY A 109 -0.14 12.94 -4.76
N PRO A 110 -0.70 13.90 -4.03
CA PRO A 110 -0.36 14.11 -2.63
C PRO A 110 -0.88 12.96 -1.76
N CYS A 111 0.00 12.41 -0.94
CA CYS A 111 -0.36 11.43 0.08
C CYS A 111 0.18 11.88 1.44
N GLN A 112 -0.52 11.50 2.50
CA GLN A 112 -0.14 11.73 3.87
C GLN A 112 0.36 10.41 4.48
N LEU A 113 1.57 10.44 5.05
CA LEU A 113 2.09 9.31 5.82
C LEU A 113 1.64 9.45 7.27
N GLU A 114 0.97 8.41 7.78
CA GLU A 114 0.55 8.30 9.18
C GLU A 114 1.05 6.96 9.76
N PRO A 115 2.31 6.90 10.20
CA PRO A 115 2.91 5.65 10.68
C PRO A 115 2.13 5.01 11.84
N ASP A 116 1.52 5.84 12.68
CA ASP A 116 0.80 5.42 13.88
C ASP A 116 -0.72 5.34 13.70
N ALA A 117 -1.23 5.35 12.46
CA ALA A 117 -2.68 5.37 12.20
C ALA A 117 -3.43 4.25 12.93
N THR A 118 -2.90 3.03 12.89
CA THR A 118 -3.50 1.86 13.57
C THR A 118 -3.53 2.03 15.08
N LEU A 119 -2.42 2.50 15.69
CA LEU A 119 -2.35 2.76 17.13
C LEU A 119 -3.29 3.88 17.56
N ARG A 120 -3.39 4.94 16.76
CA ARG A 120 -4.35 6.04 16.99
C ARG A 120 -5.80 5.54 16.90
N GLY A 121 -6.10 4.66 15.94
CA GLY A 121 -7.41 4.03 15.82
C GLY A 121 -7.77 3.18 17.05
N VAL A 122 -6.82 2.37 17.52
CA VAL A 122 -7.01 1.58 18.77
C VAL A 122 -7.22 2.49 19.97
N TRP A 123 -6.43 3.55 20.11
CA TRP A 123 -6.61 4.53 21.18
C TRP A 123 -8.00 5.17 21.12
N ALA A 124 -8.39 5.69 19.95
CA ALA A 124 -9.71 6.33 19.81
C ALA A 124 -10.85 5.38 20.17
N ALA A 125 -10.75 4.11 19.78
CA ALA A 125 -11.75 3.09 20.14
C ALA A 125 -11.81 2.79 21.65
N LEU A 126 -10.67 2.88 22.36
CA LEU A 126 -10.61 2.65 23.81
C LEU A 126 -11.08 3.88 24.61
N ASP A 127 -10.79 5.08 24.12
CA ASP A 127 -11.09 6.35 24.79
C ASP A 127 -12.53 6.84 24.52
N GLY A 128 -13.29 6.13 23.69
CA GLY A 128 -14.66 6.48 23.32
C GLY A 128 -14.79 7.79 22.54
N SER A 129 -13.68 8.29 21.99
CA SER A 129 -13.67 9.46 21.12
C SER A 129 -14.19 9.09 19.73
N PRO A 130 -15.13 9.86 19.16
CA PRO A 130 -15.65 9.63 17.82
C PRO A 130 -14.61 9.87 16.74
#